data_9d1e25e4d904e66e88f1d4d2c30aebeb
#
_entry.id   9d1e25e4d904e66e88f1d4d2c30aebeb
#
_cell.length_a   1.000
_cell.length_b   1.000
_cell.length_c   1.000
_cell.angle_alpha   90.00
_cell.angle_beta   90.00
_cell.angle_gamma   90.00
#
_symmetry.space_group_name_H-M   'P 1'
#
loop_
_entity.id
_entity.type
_entity.pdbx_description
1 polymer ?
#
loop_
_entity_poly.entity_id
_entity_poly.type
_entity_poly.pdbx_seq_one_letter_code
_entity_poly.pdbx_strand_id
1 'polypeptide(L)'
;MEERKPRINIIPGDTGACGYYRLTQAANLLQMFGQDVTLSPEHTFRAIGQDIIYTQRLCSEGALKPMLEFKEKTGIKIYVDFDDMIWNYKGEGLPEYNWCRKKVDTDKNTVAMAMYLDKVADKISVSTEYLKETLKQFVDESKITVLPNMLSARDWLFQEATMIPKEDVFYFAGSDTHYNNELKMPGDFSQGLIRYLGNKKIITIASTPYFMNPIKQYPGATLNVYPKHFCSQARLAKFVLVPLADNIFNKAKSDLKYLECAAVGRVALVNDFPGSPYEHAHPLQKIPVGATYKTIEFIVEEAKKYYGEILKYQYEYLNKRWLDNNLQSYTDFLK
;
A
#
# COMPACT_ATOMS: atom_id res chain seq x y z
N MET A 1 11.30 34.68 -19.53
CA MET A 1 10.06 34.60 -18.70
C MET A 1 10.15 33.28 -17.95
N GLU A 2 10.12 33.30 -16.63
CA GLU A 2 10.00 32.06 -15.87
C GLU A 2 8.65 31.41 -16.21
N GLU A 3 8.69 30.16 -16.57
CA GLU A 3 7.49 29.37 -16.88
C GLU A 3 6.67 29.23 -15.59
N ARG A 4 5.41 29.66 -15.61
CA ARG A 4 4.53 29.58 -14.44
C ARG A 4 4.36 28.13 -14.01
N LYS A 5 4.58 27.83 -12.74
CA LYS A 5 4.29 26.51 -12.17
C LYS A 5 2.82 26.14 -12.36
N PRO A 6 2.50 24.88 -12.71
CA PRO A 6 1.11 24.45 -12.83
C PRO A 6 0.40 24.49 -11.47
N ARG A 7 -0.86 24.87 -11.49
CA ARG A 7 -1.77 24.77 -10.33
C ARG A 7 -2.41 23.38 -10.33
N ILE A 8 -2.20 22.64 -9.24
CA ILE A 8 -2.53 21.23 -9.17
C ILE A 8 -3.56 21.01 -8.07
N ASN A 9 -4.67 20.36 -8.39
CA ASN A 9 -5.61 19.86 -7.40
C ASN A 9 -5.40 18.37 -7.20
N ILE A 10 -4.99 17.96 -5.99
CA ILE A 10 -4.78 16.58 -5.59
C ILE A 10 -5.99 16.09 -4.81
N ILE A 11 -6.57 14.97 -5.23
CA ILE A 11 -7.80 14.39 -4.67
C ILE A 11 -7.53 12.94 -4.29
N PRO A 12 -7.27 12.64 -3.00
CA PRO A 12 -7.14 11.26 -2.52
C PRO A 12 -8.41 10.45 -2.76
N GLY A 13 -8.28 9.16 -2.98
CA GLY A 13 -9.42 8.26 -3.20
C GLY A 13 -10.14 7.86 -1.91
N ASP A 14 -9.49 8.06 -0.77
CA ASP A 14 -10.04 7.83 0.57
C ASP A 14 -9.28 8.67 1.60
N THR A 15 -9.85 8.76 2.81
CA THR A 15 -9.20 9.39 3.98
C THR A 15 -8.35 8.41 4.79
N GLY A 16 -8.24 7.17 4.35
CA GLY A 16 -7.50 6.09 4.99
C GLY A 16 -6.04 5.99 4.54
N ALA A 17 -5.49 4.80 4.68
CA ALA A 17 -4.10 4.52 4.38
C ALA A 17 -3.74 4.78 2.91
N CYS A 18 -4.58 4.31 1.98
CA CYS A 18 -4.27 4.41 0.56
C CYS A 18 -4.20 5.87 0.11
N GLY A 19 -5.19 6.68 0.45
CA GLY A 19 -5.18 8.12 0.14
C GLY A 19 -4.03 8.86 0.80
N TYR A 20 -3.71 8.51 2.06
CA TYR A 20 -2.59 9.11 2.77
C TYR A 20 -1.25 8.82 2.07
N TYR A 21 -0.91 7.55 1.84
CA TYR A 21 0.41 7.18 1.31
C TYR A 21 0.61 7.58 -0.14
N ARG A 22 -0.46 7.56 -0.93
CA ARG A 22 -0.34 7.86 -2.35
C ARG A 22 -0.34 9.36 -2.65
N LEU A 23 -1.26 10.10 -2.05
CA LEU A 23 -1.52 11.47 -2.48
C LEU A 23 -1.37 12.51 -1.36
N THR A 24 -1.88 12.24 -0.15
CA THR A 24 -1.94 13.28 0.90
C THR A 24 -0.55 13.69 1.38
N GLN A 25 0.33 12.74 1.70
CA GLN A 25 1.69 13.08 2.15
C GLN A 25 2.50 13.77 1.05
N ALA A 26 2.35 13.36 -0.21
CA ALA A 26 3.01 14.01 -1.34
C ALA A 26 2.49 15.42 -1.55
N ALA A 27 1.17 15.65 -1.47
CA ALA A 27 0.57 16.98 -1.58
C ALA A 27 1.11 17.94 -0.49
N ASN A 28 1.16 17.47 0.76
CA ASN A 28 1.67 18.26 1.89
C ASN A 28 3.13 18.67 1.68
N LEU A 29 3.98 17.75 1.23
CA LEU A 29 5.38 18.06 0.95
C LEU A 29 5.53 19.00 -0.25
N LEU A 30 4.81 18.77 -1.34
CA LEU A 30 4.84 19.64 -2.52
C LEU A 30 4.46 21.08 -2.17
N GLN A 31 3.40 21.26 -1.33
CA GLN A 31 3.02 22.58 -0.81
C GLN A 31 4.16 23.24 0.00
N MET A 32 4.80 22.47 0.88
CA MET A 32 5.92 22.98 1.69
C MET A 32 7.11 23.44 0.84
N PHE A 33 7.35 22.77 -0.28
CA PHE A 33 8.39 23.13 -1.25
C PHE A 33 7.94 24.15 -2.29
N GLY A 34 6.83 24.85 -2.03
CA GLY A 34 6.36 25.99 -2.83
C GLY A 34 5.80 25.61 -4.19
N GLN A 35 5.25 24.37 -4.35
CA GLN A 35 4.43 24.03 -5.48
C GLN A 35 2.99 24.53 -5.24
N ASP A 36 2.33 24.96 -6.32
CA ASP A 36 0.93 25.44 -6.24
C ASP A 36 -0.03 24.24 -6.25
N VAL A 37 -0.15 23.63 -5.07
CA VAL A 37 -0.94 22.41 -4.86
C VAL A 37 -2.10 22.70 -3.92
N THR A 38 -3.30 22.30 -4.29
CA THR A 38 -4.49 22.22 -3.43
C THR A 38 -4.77 20.77 -3.10
N LEU A 39 -4.89 20.43 -1.83
CA LEU A 39 -5.38 19.14 -1.38
C LEU A 39 -6.89 19.24 -1.14
N SER A 40 -7.68 18.55 -1.94
CA SER A 40 -9.14 18.52 -1.81
C SER A 40 -9.62 17.27 -1.08
N PRO A 41 -10.72 17.36 -0.32
CA PRO A 41 -11.34 16.19 0.26
C PRO A 41 -11.73 15.15 -0.81
N GLU A 42 -11.82 13.90 -0.39
CA GLU A 42 -12.34 12.80 -1.20
C GLU A 42 -13.59 13.21 -2.01
N HIS A 43 -13.62 12.81 -3.27
CA HIS A 43 -14.73 13.08 -4.21
C HIS A 43 -15.09 14.57 -4.47
N THR A 44 -14.25 15.51 -4.05
CA THR A 44 -14.50 16.93 -4.27
C THR A 44 -13.68 17.49 -5.43
N PHE A 45 -14.31 17.69 -6.57
CA PHE A 45 -13.67 18.31 -7.73
C PHE A 45 -13.68 19.84 -7.64
N ARG A 46 -12.53 20.45 -7.38
CA ARG A 46 -12.32 21.88 -7.50
C ARG A 46 -11.49 22.16 -8.75
N ALA A 47 -12.15 22.44 -9.84
CA ALA A 47 -11.48 22.62 -11.13
C ALA A 47 -11.20 24.08 -11.49
N ILE A 48 -11.89 25.03 -10.87
CA ILE A 48 -11.77 26.45 -11.24
C ILE A 48 -10.34 26.92 -10.95
N GLY A 49 -9.69 27.34 -12.03
CA GLY A 49 -8.34 27.87 -11.95
C GLY A 49 -7.23 26.84 -11.77
N GLN A 50 -7.51 25.54 -11.89
CA GLN A 50 -6.50 24.49 -11.87
C GLN A 50 -6.01 24.16 -13.28
N ASP A 51 -4.76 23.72 -13.40
CA ASP A 51 -4.17 23.26 -14.66
C ASP A 51 -4.16 21.71 -14.72
N ILE A 52 -4.07 21.06 -13.54
CA ILE A 52 -4.02 19.60 -13.38
C ILE A 52 -4.97 19.18 -12.26
N ILE A 53 -5.73 18.11 -12.50
CA ILE A 53 -6.37 17.30 -11.44
C ILE A 53 -5.63 15.97 -11.35
N TYR A 54 -5.14 15.65 -10.16
CA TYR A 54 -4.51 14.37 -9.87
C TYR A 54 -5.32 13.61 -8.83
N THR A 55 -5.94 12.51 -9.25
CA THR A 55 -6.91 11.77 -8.44
C THR A 55 -6.59 10.29 -8.36
N GLN A 56 -7.02 9.63 -7.28
CA GLN A 56 -6.81 8.21 -7.07
C GLN A 56 -8.06 7.41 -7.49
N ARG A 57 -7.86 6.37 -8.32
CA ARG A 57 -8.87 5.36 -8.71
C ARG A 57 -10.14 5.91 -9.37
N LEU A 58 -10.16 7.14 -9.86
CA LEU A 58 -11.33 7.67 -10.56
C LEU A 58 -11.33 7.16 -12.01
N CYS A 59 -12.04 6.08 -12.26
CA CYS A 59 -12.12 5.43 -13.58
C CYS A 59 -13.41 4.62 -13.78
N SER A 60 -14.52 5.06 -13.20
CA SER A 60 -15.80 4.37 -13.36
C SER A 60 -16.50 4.71 -14.67
N GLU A 61 -17.39 3.84 -15.15
CA GLU A 61 -18.23 4.06 -16.33
C GLU A 61 -19.02 5.38 -16.23
N GLY A 62 -19.60 5.64 -15.05
CA GLY A 62 -20.39 6.86 -14.81
C GLY A 62 -19.57 8.15 -14.84
N ALA A 63 -18.24 8.07 -14.61
CA ALA A 63 -17.36 9.22 -14.66
C ALA A 63 -16.85 9.54 -16.07
N LEU A 64 -16.91 8.60 -17.02
CA LEU A 64 -16.31 8.74 -18.35
C LEU A 64 -16.86 9.95 -19.10
N LYS A 65 -18.16 9.99 -19.34
CA LYS A 65 -18.78 11.06 -20.13
C LYS A 65 -18.66 12.45 -19.46
N PRO A 66 -19.00 12.62 -18.18
CA PRO A 66 -18.83 13.90 -17.49
C PRO A 66 -17.40 14.43 -17.51
N MET A 67 -16.42 13.54 -17.34
CA MET A 67 -15.01 13.95 -17.32
C MET A 67 -14.45 14.30 -18.70
N LEU A 68 -14.92 13.62 -19.76
CA LEU A 68 -14.60 14.02 -21.14
C LEU A 68 -15.16 15.42 -21.45
N GLU A 69 -16.44 15.65 -21.20
CA GLU A 69 -17.07 16.96 -21.44
C GLU A 69 -16.41 18.07 -20.61
N PHE A 70 -16.02 17.73 -19.37
CA PHE A 70 -15.31 18.67 -18.52
C PHE A 70 -13.92 19.01 -19.06
N LYS A 71 -13.13 17.98 -19.46
CA LYS A 71 -11.80 18.16 -20.05
C LYS A 71 -11.84 18.96 -21.34
N GLU A 72 -12.82 18.69 -22.23
CA GLU A 72 -13.00 19.41 -23.47
C GLU A 72 -13.32 20.90 -23.24
N LYS A 73 -14.15 21.21 -22.24
CA LYS A 73 -14.53 22.59 -21.89
C LYS A 73 -13.44 23.40 -21.22
N THR A 74 -12.56 22.74 -20.46
CA THR A 74 -11.60 23.43 -19.58
C THR A 74 -10.16 23.35 -20.05
N GLY A 75 -9.81 22.36 -20.88
CA GLY A 75 -8.44 22.05 -21.27
C GLY A 75 -7.58 21.48 -20.12
N ILE A 76 -8.18 21.14 -18.99
CA ILE A 76 -7.48 20.65 -17.79
C ILE A 76 -6.86 19.28 -18.04
N LYS A 77 -5.67 19.05 -17.49
CA LYS A 77 -5.03 17.71 -17.52
C LYS A 77 -5.56 16.85 -16.39
N ILE A 78 -5.83 15.58 -16.67
CA ILE A 78 -6.34 14.60 -15.71
C ILE A 78 -5.27 13.51 -15.50
N TYR A 79 -4.77 13.40 -14.27
CA TYR A 79 -3.83 12.36 -13.87
C TYR A 79 -4.51 11.39 -12.91
N VAL A 80 -4.25 10.09 -13.06
CA VAL A 80 -4.91 9.03 -12.28
C VAL A 80 -3.88 8.15 -11.60
N ASP A 81 -4.11 7.86 -10.32
CA ASP A 81 -3.24 7.00 -9.51
C ASP A 81 -3.87 5.65 -9.17
N PHE A 82 -3.06 4.60 -9.18
CA PHE A 82 -3.44 3.28 -8.68
C PHE A 82 -2.38 2.71 -7.74
N ASP A 83 -2.82 2.24 -6.59
CA ASP A 83 -2.01 1.55 -5.59
C ASP A 83 -2.28 0.05 -5.51
N ASP A 84 -3.46 -0.40 -5.95
CA ASP A 84 -3.89 -1.79 -6.01
C ASP A 84 -4.42 -2.14 -7.42
N MET A 85 -4.36 -3.42 -7.78
CA MET A 85 -4.92 -3.94 -9.01
C MET A 85 -6.45 -4.08 -8.87
N ILE A 86 -7.19 -3.17 -9.51
CA ILE A 86 -8.67 -3.15 -9.48
C ILE A 86 -9.31 -3.65 -10.78
N TRP A 87 -8.52 -4.22 -11.68
CA TRP A 87 -8.92 -4.76 -12.99
C TRP A 87 -8.72 -6.27 -13.07
N ASN A 88 -9.45 -6.92 -13.98
CA ASN A 88 -9.25 -8.33 -14.29
C ASN A 88 -8.01 -8.49 -15.16
N TYR A 89 -7.05 -9.27 -14.68
CA TYR A 89 -5.82 -9.58 -15.41
C TYR A 89 -5.79 -11.05 -15.79
N LYS A 90 -5.64 -11.34 -17.07
CA LYS A 90 -5.59 -12.71 -17.64
C LYS A 90 -6.80 -13.59 -17.34
N GLY A 91 -7.96 -13.02 -17.03
CA GLY A 91 -9.16 -13.77 -16.70
C GLY A 91 -9.15 -14.47 -15.35
N GLU A 92 -8.11 -14.25 -14.52
CA GLU A 92 -8.01 -14.90 -13.20
C GLU A 92 -8.95 -14.30 -12.15
N GLY A 93 -9.58 -13.17 -12.48
CA GLY A 93 -10.46 -12.44 -11.57
C GLY A 93 -9.70 -11.78 -10.42
N LEU A 94 -10.39 -10.94 -9.68
CA LEU A 94 -9.88 -10.44 -8.41
C LEU A 94 -10.17 -11.46 -7.31
N PRO A 95 -9.25 -11.67 -6.37
CA PRO A 95 -9.56 -12.47 -5.19
C PRO A 95 -10.80 -11.93 -4.49
N GLU A 96 -11.57 -12.80 -3.84
CA GLU A 96 -12.75 -12.40 -3.06
C GLU A 96 -12.34 -11.57 -1.84
N TYR A 97 -12.02 -10.31 -2.04
CA TYR A 97 -11.88 -9.35 -0.94
C TYR A 97 -13.25 -8.87 -0.47
N ASN A 98 -13.34 -8.38 0.76
CA ASN A 98 -14.59 -7.89 1.32
C ASN A 98 -15.25 -6.81 0.45
N TRP A 99 -14.48 -5.93 -0.16
CA TRP A 99 -14.98 -4.91 -1.09
C TRP A 99 -15.31 -5.46 -2.48
N CYS A 100 -14.78 -6.64 -2.86
CA CYS A 100 -15.11 -7.39 -4.08
C CYS A 100 -16.23 -8.44 -3.86
N ARG A 101 -16.74 -8.62 -2.64
CA ARG A 101 -17.80 -9.60 -2.32
C ARG A 101 -19.14 -9.32 -3.00
N LYS A 102 -19.44 -8.09 -3.30
CA LYS A 102 -20.49 -7.82 -4.28
C LYS A 102 -19.91 -8.26 -5.61
N LYS A 103 -20.52 -9.22 -6.29
CA LYS A 103 -20.21 -9.60 -7.68
C LYS A 103 -20.13 -8.32 -8.53
N VAL A 104 -18.99 -7.66 -8.44
CA VAL A 104 -18.66 -6.59 -9.35
C VAL A 104 -18.37 -7.32 -10.64
N ASP A 105 -19.06 -6.96 -11.69
CA ASP A 105 -18.74 -7.43 -13.03
C ASP A 105 -17.34 -6.87 -13.36
N THR A 106 -16.31 -7.63 -12.93
CA THR A 106 -14.91 -7.19 -13.04
C THR A 106 -14.52 -6.99 -14.49
N ASP A 107 -15.13 -7.71 -15.42
CA ASP A 107 -14.84 -7.57 -16.84
C ASP A 107 -15.43 -6.26 -17.38
N LYS A 108 -16.69 -5.96 -17.05
CA LYS A 108 -17.33 -4.70 -17.42
C LYS A 108 -16.59 -3.50 -16.83
N ASN A 109 -16.20 -3.57 -15.56
CA ASN A 109 -15.45 -2.52 -14.90
C ASN A 109 -14.05 -2.35 -15.50
N THR A 110 -13.38 -3.43 -15.88
CA THR A 110 -12.07 -3.37 -16.54
C THR A 110 -12.16 -2.67 -17.90
N VAL A 111 -13.20 -2.97 -18.69
CA VAL A 111 -13.44 -2.28 -19.97
C VAL A 111 -13.72 -0.79 -19.76
N ALA A 112 -14.59 -0.44 -18.80
CA ALA A 112 -14.91 0.94 -18.48
C ALA A 112 -13.68 1.71 -18.00
N MET A 113 -12.85 1.09 -17.15
CA MET A 113 -11.58 1.66 -16.69
C MET A 113 -10.64 1.88 -17.88
N ALA A 114 -10.44 0.88 -18.73
CA ALA A 114 -9.56 1.01 -19.90
C ALA A 114 -9.98 2.16 -20.80
N MET A 115 -11.29 2.28 -21.10
CA MET A 115 -11.83 3.38 -21.88
C MET A 115 -11.63 4.75 -21.20
N TYR A 116 -11.79 4.81 -19.87
CA TYR A 116 -11.55 6.05 -19.12
C TYR A 116 -10.09 6.47 -19.19
N LEU A 117 -9.17 5.54 -18.93
CA LEU A 117 -7.74 5.80 -18.95
C LEU A 117 -7.22 6.18 -20.34
N ASP A 118 -7.75 5.55 -21.38
CA ASP A 118 -7.37 5.88 -22.76
C ASP A 118 -7.81 7.28 -23.13
N LYS A 119 -9.07 7.65 -22.89
CA LYS A 119 -9.69 8.88 -23.39
C LYS A 119 -9.55 10.08 -22.46
N VAL A 120 -9.53 9.86 -21.13
CA VAL A 120 -9.57 10.94 -20.13
C VAL A 120 -8.21 11.17 -19.51
N ALA A 121 -7.50 10.11 -19.11
CA ALA A 121 -6.24 10.26 -18.42
C ALA A 121 -5.10 10.71 -19.34
N ASP A 122 -4.42 11.79 -18.96
CA ASP A 122 -3.21 12.27 -19.65
C ASP A 122 -1.96 11.54 -19.13
N LYS A 123 -1.89 11.28 -17.81
CA LYS A 123 -0.85 10.49 -17.18
C LYS A 123 -1.45 9.57 -16.13
N ILE A 124 -0.77 8.47 -15.88
CA ILE A 124 -1.17 7.46 -14.91
C ILE A 124 0.04 7.15 -14.03
N SER A 125 -0.15 7.16 -12.72
CA SER A 125 0.84 6.65 -11.77
C SER A 125 0.40 5.34 -11.17
N VAL A 126 1.36 4.45 -10.95
CA VAL A 126 1.15 3.16 -10.29
C VAL A 126 2.20 2.95 -9.20
N SER A 127 1.89 2.15 -8.18
CA SER A 127 2.79 1.96 -7.05
C SER A 127 3.90 0.93 -7.28
N THR A 128 3.78 0.07 -8.29
CA THR A 128 4.75 -1.02 -8.55
C THR A 128 4.95 -1.26 -10.04
N GLU A 129 6.11 -1.82 -10.40
CA GLU A 129 6.38 -2.27 -11.77
C GLU A 129 5.38 -3.36 -12.20
N TYR A 130 4.96 -4.23 -11.30
CA TYR A 130 3.95 -5.26 -11.61
C TYR A 130 2.61 -4.65 -12.01
N LEU A 131 2.17 -3.59 -11.31
CA LEU A 131 0.97 -2.83 -11.73
C LEU A 131 1.14 -2.22 -13.12
N LYS A 132 2.30 -1.62 -13.41
CA LYS A 132 2.60 -1.10 -14.74
C LYS A 132 2.50 -2.20 -15.80
N GLU A 133 3.15 -3.34 -15.59
CA GLU A 133 3.14 -4.47 -16.51
C GLU A 133 1.73 -5.02 -16.76
N THR A 134 0.88 -5.03 -15.74
CA THR A 134 -0.50 -5.49 -15.90
C THR A 134 -1.42 -4.45 -16.54
N LEU A 135 -1.14 -3.16 -16.34
CA LEU A 135 -1.97 -2.07 -16.86
C LEU A 135 -1.69 -1.74 -18.31
N LYS A 136 -0.42 -1.88 -18.78
CA LYS A 136 -0.03 -1.55 -20.16
C LYS A 136 -0.74 -2.36 -21.25
N GLN A 137 -1.41 -3.47 -20.89
CA GLN A 137 -2.25 -4.20 -21.84
C GLN A 137 -3.56 -3.49 -22.18
N PHE A 138 -3.96 -2.47 -21.40
CA PHE A 138 -5.21 -1.74 -21.56
C PHE A 138 -5.01 -0.28 -21.99
N VAL A 139 -3.83 0.28 -21.77
CA VAL A 139 -3.51 1.68 -22.07
C VAL A 139 -2.08 1.82 -22.58
N ASP A 140 -1.81 2.92 -23.29
CA ASP A 140 -0.48 3.25 -23.76
C ASP A 140 0.53 3.33 -22.61
N GLU A 141 1.59 2.54 -22.71
CA GLU A 141 2.66 2.48 -21.71
C GLU A 141 3.31 3.85 -21.48
N SER A 142 3.36 4.70 -22.49
CA SER A 142 3.95 6.04 -22.37
C SER A 142 3.23 6.95 -21.37
N LYS A 143 1.97 6.66 -21.07
CA LYS A 143 1.19 7.36 -20.04
C LYS A 143 1.50 6.87 -18.62
N ILE A 144 2.12 5.69 -18.44
CA ILE A 144 2.25 5.02 -17.16
C ILE A 144 3.62 5.29 -16.53
N THR A 145 3.62 5.88 -15.34
CA THR A 145 4.82 6.13 -14.54
C THR A 145 4.73 5.36 -13.21
N VAL A 146 5.82 4.68 -12.84
CA VAL A 146 5.90 4.05 -11.52
C VAL A 146 6.35 5.09 -10.50
N LEU A 147 5.46 5.41 -9.57
CA LEU A 147 5.75 6.19 -8.37
C LEU A 147 5.60 5.25 -7.16
N PRO A 148 6.68 4.64 -6.67
CA PRO A 148 6.60 3.66 -5.60
C PRO A 148 6.08 4.28 -4.31
N ASN A 149 5.48 3.47 -3.44
CA ASN A 149 5.12 3.93 -2.11
C ASN A 149 6.37 4.34 -1.32
N MET A 150 6.27 5.46 -0.64
CA MET A 150 7.33 6.07 0.16
C MET A 150 6.75 6.55 1.48
N LEU A 151 7.60 6.88 2.44
CA LEU A 151 7.18 7.47 3.70
C LEU A 151 7.72 8.90 3.81
N SER A 152 6.89 9.84 4.27
CA SER A 152 7.36 11.19 4.62
C SER A 152 8.19 11.13 5.90
N ALA A 153 9.45 11.50 5.84
CA ALA A 153 10.33 11.55 7.01
C ALA A 153 9.73 12.44 8.09
N ARG A 154 9.10 13.56 7.71
CA ARG A 154 8.42 14.47 8.62
C ARG A 154 7.36 13.77 9.48
N ASP A 155 6.58 12.88 8.89
CA ASP A 155 5.47 12.24 9.59
C ASP A 155 5.94 11.03 10.42
N TRP A 156 7.07 10.41 10.03
CA TRP A 156 7.54 9.14 10.58
C TRP A 156 8.75 9.25 11.51
N LEU A 157 9.70 10.19 11.32
CA LEU A 157 10.89 10.31 12.17
C LEU A 157 10.56 10.65 13.63
N PHE A 158 9.46 11.35 13.88
CA PHE A 158 8.99 11.62 15.26
C PHE A 158 8.32 10.41 15.92
N GLN A 159 8.24 9.30 15.20
CA GLN A 159 7.69 8.05 15.70
C GLN A 159 8.79 7.17 16.31
N GLU A 160 9.73 7.75 17.05
CA GLU A 160 10.92 7.07 17.58
C GLU A 160 10.66 5.64 18.05
N ALA A 161 11.59 4.76 17.74
CA ALA A 161 11.58 3.40 18.21
C ALA A 161 11.57 3.37 19.74
N THR A 162 10.43 3.12 20.32
CA THR A 162 10.32 2.79 21.74
C THR A 162 11.11 1.51 22.04
N MET A 163 11.44 1.26 23.30
CA MET A 163 12.12 0.04 23.70
C MET A 163 11.46 -1.19 23.07
N ILE A 164 12.28 -2.05 22.48
CA ILE A 164 11.81 -3.31 21.91
C ILE A 164 11.28 -4.18 23.05
N PRO A 165 10.06 -4.72 22.96
CA PRO A 165 9.52 -5.60 23.99
C PRO A 165 10.47 -6.80 24.24
N LYS A 166 10.70 -7.14 25.50
CA LYS A 166 11.47 -8.33 25.86
C LYS A 166 10.74 -9.62 25.49
N GLU A 167 9.41 -9.60 25.66
CA GLU A 167 8.55 -10.72 25.31
C GLU A 167 8.33 -10.82 23.79
N ASP A 168 8.02 -12.03 23.33
CA ASP A 168 7.64 -12.27 21.93
C ASP A 168 6.20 -11.82 21.69
N VAL A 169 6.05 -10.53 21.44
CA VAL A 169 4.77 -9.92 21.06
C VAL A 169 4.73 -9.74 19.55
N PHE A 170 3.64 -10.20 18.95
CA PHE A 170 3.42 -10.10 17.52
C PHE A 170 2.30 -9.11 17.21
N TYR A 171 2.48 -8.31 16.18
CA TYR A 171 1.46 -7.43 15.66
C TYR A 171 1.04 -7.90 14.26
N PHE A 172 -0.25 -8.14 14.08
CA PHE A 172 -0.83 -8.44 12.79
C PHE A 172 -1.42 -7.16 12.19
N ALA A 173 -0.81 -6.66 11.13
CA ALA A 173 -1.16 -5.38 10.50
C ALA A 173 -2.16 -5.54 9.32
N GLY A 174 -3.00 -6.57 9.35
CA GLY A 174 -4.01 -6.81 8.34
C GLY A 174 -5.31 -6.04 8.60
N SER A 175 -5.94 -5.55 7.53
CA SER A 175 -7.31 -5.04 7.54
C SER A 175 -8.27 -6.10 7.02
N ASP A 176 -9.57 -5.81 6.98
CA ASP A 176 -10.61 -6.68 6.39
C ASP A 176 -10.31 -7.10 4.95
N THR A 177 -9.54 -6.29 4.23
CA THR A 177 -9.12 -6.60 2.86
C THR A 177 -8.12 -7.76 2.79
N HIS A 178 -7.52 -8.17 3.92
CA HIS A 178 -6.61 -9.31 4.00
C HIS A 178 -7.29 -10.63 4.37
N TYR A 179 -8.62 -10.63 4.58
CA TYR A 179 -9.38 -11.79 5.02
C TYR A 179 -9.15 -13.05 4.18
N ASN A 180 -9.02 -12.92 2.86
CA ASN A 180 -8.79 -14.05 1.99
C ASN A 180 -7.31 -14.36 1.73
N ASN A 181 -6.40 -13.51 2.19
CA ASN A 181 -4.96 -13.80 2.11
C ASN A 181 -4.61 -15.01 2.98
N GLU A 182 -5.21 -15.08 4.16
CA GLU A 182 -4.94 -16.16 5.12
C GLU A 182 -5.68 -17.45 4.74
N LEU A 183 -6.92 -17.35 4.25
CA LEU A 183 -7.72 -18.52 3.89
C LEU A 183 -7.21 -19.25 2.65
N LYS A 184 -6.54 -18.54 1.75
CA LYS A 184 -5.98 -19.10 0.51
C LYS A 184 -4.49 -19.44 0.62
N MET A 185 -3.90 -19.26 1.79
CA MET A 185 -2.57 -19.80 2.06
C MET A 185 -2.64 -21.33 2.04
N PRO A 186 -1.64 -22.03 1.48
CA PRO A 186 -1.56 -23.47 1.54
C PRO A 186 -1.84 -23.96 2.95
N GLY A 187 -2.67 -24.97 3.11
CA GLY A 187 -3.28 -25.39 4.36
C GLY A 187 -2.32 -25.54 5.56
N ASP A 188 -1.07 -25.95 5.30
CA ASP A 188 -0.07 -26.12 6.34
C ASP A 188 0.45 -24.80 6.90
N PHE A 189 0.52 -23.71 6.11
CA PHE A 189 1.02 -22.43 6.59
C PHE A 189 0.08 -21.79 7.63
N SER A 190 -1.22 -21.71 7.34
CA SER A 190 -2.20 -21.17 8.30
C SER A 190 -2.22 -21.99 9.59
N GLN A 191 -2.20 -23.30 9.47
CA GLN A 191 -2.14 -24.21 10.62
C GLN A 191 -0.83 -24.10 11.40
N GLY A 192 0.29 -24.01 10.70
CA GLY A 192 1.61 -23.79 11.29
C GLY A 192 1.68 -22.47 12.06
N LEU A 193 1.17 -21.39 11.47
CA LEU A 193 1.11 -20.06 12.07
C LEU A 193 0.20 -20.04 13.31
N ILE A 194 -1.02 -20.58 13.21
CA ILE A 194 -1.96 -20.70 14.34
C ILE A 194 -1.31 -21.47 15.49
N ARG A 195 -0.69 -22.61 15.21
CA ARG A 195 -0.02 -23.44 16.21
C ARG A 195 1.14 -22.71 16.87
N TYR A 196 1.96 -21.99 16.07
CA TYR A 196 3.09 -21.22 16.59
C TYR A 196 2.63 -20.07 17.49
N LEU A 197 1.59 -19.35 17.07
CA LEU A 197 1.06 -18.18 17.77
C LEU A 197 0.16 -18.54 18.97
N GLY A 198 -0.29 -19.76 19.09
CA GLY A 198 -1.28 -20.17 20.11
C GLY A 198 -0.94 -19.80 21.55
N ASN A 199 0.35 -19.76 21.89
CA ASN A 199 0.86 -19.38 23.22
C ASN A 199 1.57 -18.02 23.22
N LYS A 200 1.45 -17.23 22.16
CA LYS A 200 2.12 -15.93 22.01
C LYS A 200 1.13 -14.78 22.24
N LYS A 201 1.66 -13.63 22.59
CA LYS A 201 0.87 -12.40 22.70
C LYS A 201 0.73 -11.76 21.33
N ILE A 202 -0.51 -11.52 20.90
CA ILE A 202 -0.81 -10.95 19.59
C ILE A 202 -1.65 -9.70 19.74
N ILE A 203 -1.25 -8.66 19.03
CA ILE A 203 -1.98 -7.40 18.92
C ILE A 203 -2.58 -7.33 17.50
N THR A 204 -3.87 -7.05 17.40
CA THR A 204 -4.55 -6.89 16.12
C THR A 204 -5.22 -5.53 16.03
N ILE A 205 -5.34 -4.99 14.79
CA ILE A 205 -6.19 -3.84 14.52
C ILE A 205 -7.59 -4.34 14.14
N ALA A 206 -8.59 -3.59 14.54
CA ALA A 206 -10.01 -3.51 14.13
C ALA A 206 -10.74 -4.77 13.65
N SER A 207 -10.19 -5.62 12.83
CA SER A 207 -10.79 -6.87 12.42
C SER A 207 -9.82 -8.02 12.62
N THR A 208 -10.27 -9.00 13.35
CA THR A 208 -9.52 -10.22 13.57
C THR A 208 -9.53 -11.05 12.30
N PRO A 209 -8.39 -11.41 11.69
CA PRO A 209 -8.34 -12.41 10.66
C PRO A 209 -9.04 -13.69 11.13
N TYR A 210 -9.85 -14.28 10.27
CA TYR A 210 -10.65 -15.47 10.62
C TYR A 210 -9.81 -16.60 11.22
N PHE A 211 -8.63 -16.86 10.66
CA PHE A 211 -7.72 -17.90 11.15
C PHE A 211 -7.15 -17.63 12.55
N MET A 212 -7.19 -16.38 13.01
CA MET A 212 -6.71 -15.99 14.34
C MET A 212 -7.78 -16.10 15.44
N ASN A 213 -9.03 -16.40 15.11
CA ASN A 213 -10.07 -16.57 16.11
C ASN A 213 -9.74 -17.56 17.25
N PRO A 214 -9.02 -18.68 16.99
CA PRO A 214 -8.62 -19.58 18.08
C PRO A 214 -7.43 -19.07 18.89
N ILE A 215 -6.81 -17.96 18.52
CA ILE A 215 -5.62 -17.41 19.14
C ILE A 215 -6.02 -16.33 20.15
N LYS A 216 -5.45 -16.36 21.35
CA LYS A 216 -5.67 -15.33 22.35
C LYS A 216 -5.15 -13.98 21.85
N GLN A 217 -6.05 -13.01 21.70
CA GLN A 217 -5.77 -11.69 21.18
C GLN A 217 -5.81 -10.63 22.28
N TYR A 218 -5.03 -9.60 22.07
CA TYR A 218 -5.03 -8.40 22.89
C TYR A 218 -5.47 -7.24 22.00
N PRO A 219 -6.64 -6.64 22.23
CA PRO A 219 -7.10 -5.50 21.44
C PRO A 219 -6.11 -4.36 21.58
N GLY A 220 -5.65 -3.82 20.46
CA GLY A 220 -4.89 -2.59 20.41
C GLY A 220 -5.80 -1.37 20.45
N ALA A 221 -5.27 -0.22 20.83
CA ALA A 221 -6.01 1.04 20.75
C ALA A 221 -6.21 1.43 19.28
N THR A 222 -7.43 1.78 18.89
CA THR A 222 -7.74 2.23 17.54
C THR A 222 -7.58 3.74 17.43
N LEU A 223 -6.59 4.20 16.69
CA LEU A 223 -6.45 5.59 16.29
C LEU A 223 -6.64 5.65 14.78
N ASN A 224 -7.66 6.30 14.29
CA ASN A 224 -8.02 6.36 12.86
C ASN A 224 -7.20 7.39 12.05
N VAL A 225 -6.01 7.75 12.50
CA VAL A 225 -5.16 8.77 11.85
C VAL A 225 -3.82 8.17 11.48
N TYR A 226 -3.54 8.06 10.18
CA TYR A 226 -2.24 7.64 9.66
C TYR A 226 -1.20 8.78 9.76
N PRO A 227 0.08 8.48 10.03
CA PRO A 227 0.65 7.16 10.33
C PRO A 227 0.49 6.70 11.79
N LYS A 228 -0.03 7.55 12.67
CA LYS A 228 -0.12 7.33 14.13
C LYS A 228 -0.81 6.02 14.48
N HIS A 229 -1.81 5.63 13.71
CA HIS A 229 -2.54 4.38 13.90
C HIS A 229 -1.60 3.16 13.87
N PHE A 230 -0.82 3.00 12.78
CA PHE A 230 0.12 1.90 12.66
C PHE A 230 1.20 1.95 13.74
N CYS A 231 1.79 3.12 13.96
CA CYS A 231 2.86 3.32 14.91
C CYS A 231 2.46 2.97 16.34
N SER A 232 1.26 3.35 16.77
CA SER A 232 0.77 3.10 18.13
C SER A 232 0.66 1.61 18.44
N GLN A 233 0.32 0.79 17.45
CA GLN A 233 0.17 -0.65 17.59
C GLN A 233 1.51 -1.39 17.42
N ALA A 234 2.22 -1.09 16.35
CA ALA A 234 3.47 -1.77 16.02
C ALA A 234 4.53 -1.61 17.11
N ARG A 235 4.56 -0.47 17.81
CA ARG A 235 5.48 -0.23 18.92
C ARG A 235 5.33 -1.19 20.09
N LEU A 236 4.15 -1.73 20.29
CA LEU A 236 3.85 -2.69 21.35
C LEU A 236 4.32 -4.10 21.01
N ALA A 237 4.68 -4.34 19.76
CA ALA A 237 5.14 -5.63 19.28
C ALA A 237 6.67 -5.68 19.13
N LYS A 238 7.21 -6.89 19.11
CA LYS A 238 8.60 -7.19 18.72
C LYS A 238 8.65 -7.49 17.22
N PHE A 239 7.69 -8.24 16.73
CA PHE A 239 7.57 -8.64 15.33
C PHE A 239 6.24 -8.16 14.74
N VAL A 240 6.28 -7.79 13.47
CA VAL A 240 5.09 -7.48 12.70
C VAL A 240 4.87 -8.56 11.65
N LEU A 241 3.73 -9.23 11.72
CA LEU A 241 3.34 -10.25 10.75
C LEU A 241 2.70 -9.58 9.53
N VAL A 242 3.23 -9.87 8.36
CA VAL A 242 2.73 -9.35 7.08
C VAL A 242 2.48 -10.53 6.11
N PRO A 243 1.49 -11.38 6.39
CA PRO A 243 1.21 -12.53 5.56
C PRO A 243 0.54 -12.13 4.25
N LEU A 244 1.02 -12.68 3.13
CA LEU A 244 0.41 -12.58 1.81
C LEU A 244 0.35 -13.95 1.16
N ALA A 245 -0.81 -14.32 0.59
CA ALA A 245 -0.93 -15.49 -0.26
C ALA A 245 -0.27 -15.26 -1.63
N ASP A 246 0.28 -16.29 -2.25
CA ASP A 246 0.78 -16.23 -3.63
C ASP A 246 -0.39 -16.17 -4.62
N ASN A 247 -0.69 -14.97 -5.08
CA ASN A 247 -1.66 -14.70 -6.13
C ASN A 247 -1.33 -13.39 -6.86
N ILE A 248 -1.92 -13.19 -8.03
CA ILE A 248 -1.64 -12.03 -8.90
C ILE A 248 -1.94 -10.69 -8.21
N PHE A 249 -2.97 -10.60 -7.40
CA PHE A 249 -3.32 -9.38 -6.70
C PHE A 249 -2.26 -9.00 -5.65
N ASN A 250 -1.74 -9.98 -4.92
CA ASN A 250 -0.71 -9.75 -3.90
C ASN A 250 0.67 -9.47 -4.53
N LYS A 251 0.95 -10.00 -5.72
CA LYS A 251 2.14 -9.60 -6.50
C LYS A 251 2.10 -8.13 -6.93
N ALA A 252 0.90 -7.60 -7.12
CA ALA A 252 0.70 -6.19 -7.46
C ALA A 252 0.84 -5.23 -6.26
N LYS A 253 0.79 -5.74 -5.01
CA LYS A 253 0.93 -4.91 -3.81
C LYS A 253 2.32 -4.30 -3.68
N SER A 254 2.37 -3.16 -2.99
CA SER A 254 3.64 -2.54 -2.62
C SER A 254 4.21 -3.12 -1.32
N ASP A 255 5.47 -2.83 -1.09
CA ASP A 255 6.23 -3.16 0.11
C ASP A 255 5.99 -2.23 1.30
N LEU A 256 4.92 -1.45 1.28
CA LEU A 256 4.62 -0.39 2.25
C LEU A 256 4.70 -0.86 3.70
N LYS A 257 4.16 -2.04 4.03
CA LYS A 257 4.22 -2.59 5.38
C LYS A 257 5.65 -2.85 5.87
N TYR A 258 6.55 -3.18 4.97
CA TYR A 258 7.96 -3.34 5.27
C TYR A 258 8.63 -2.00 5.62
N LEU A 259 8.29 -0.95 4.86
CA LEU A 259 8.76 0.42 5.13
C LEU A 259 8.23 0.94 6.47
N GLU A 260 6.93 0.73 6.74
CA GLU A 260 6.30 1.10 8.01
C GLU A 260 6.99 0.42 9.21
N CYS A 261 7.30 -0.88 9.08
CA CYS A 261 8.03 -1.63 10.12
C CYS A 261 9.43 -1.05 10.36
N ALA A 262 10.15 -0.74 9.29
CA ALA A 262 11.47 -0.13 9.36
C ALA A 262 11.40 1.23 10.09
N ALA A 263 10.42 2.07 9.75
CA ALA A 263 10.25 3.40 10.33
C ALA A 263 9.95 3.37 11.84
N VAL A 264 9.25 2.35 12.33
CA VAL A 264 8.97 2.18 13.78
C VAL A 264 9.98 1.29 14.50
N GLY A 265 11.03 0.84 13.83
CA GLY A 265 12.08 -0.01 14.42
C GLY A 265 11.57 -1.39 14.84
N ARG A 266 10.76 -2.03 14.00
CA ARG A 266 10.23 -3.39 14.22
C ARG A 266 10.56 -4.32 13.08
N VAL A 267 10.88 -5.57 13.41
CA VAL A 267 11.17 -6.58 12.40
C VAL A 267 9.86 -7.05 11.76
N ALA A 268 9.77 -6.89 10.43
CA ALA A 268 8.70 -7.47 9.64
C ALA A 268 8.97 -8.95 9.39
N LEU A 269 7.97 -9.81 9.57
CA LEU A 269 7.98 -11.20 9.11
C LEU A 269 7.03 -11.30 7.92
N VAL A 270 7.58 -11.59 6.75
CA VAL A 270 6.90 -11.49 5.45
C VAL A 270 6.86 -12.85 4.75
N ASN A 271 5.87 -13.06 3.88
CA ASN A 271 5.85 -14.26 3.06
C ASN A 271 6.81 -14.17 1.87
N ASP A 272 7.50 -15.29 1.62
CA ASP A 272 8.40 -15.47 0.49
C ASP A 272 7.74 -16.34 -0.59
N PHE A 273 7.51 -15.75 -1.76
CA PHE A 273 7.05 -16.41 -2.97
C PHE A 273 7.52 -15.63 -4.20
N PRO A 274 7.64 -16.26 -5.37
CA PRO A 274 8.09 -15.58 -6.59
C PRO A 274 7.19 -14.40 -6.98
N GLY A 275 7.78 -13.22 -7.14
CA GLY A 275 7.07 -11.98 -7.41
C GLY A 275 6.41 -11.36 -6.16
N SER A 276 6.80 -11.78 -4.96
CA SER A 276 6.37 -11.14 -3.72
C SER A 276 6.85 -9.68 -3.67
N PRO A 277 6.05 -8.72 -3.18
CA PRO A 277 6.52 -7.36 -2.95
C PRO A 277 7.67 -7.27 -1.93
N TYR A 278 7.97 -8.37 -1.24
CA TYR A 278 9.00 -8.46 -0.19
C TYR A 278 10.24 -9.26 -0.61
N GLU A 279 10.47 -9.48 -1.91
CA GLU A 279 11.66 -10.20 -2.39
C GLU A 279 12.98 -9.59 -1.90
N HIS A 280 12.99 -8.27 -1.70
CA HIS A 280 14.13 -7.51 -1.17
C HIS A 280 14.32 -7.64 0.35
N ALA A 281 13.39 -8.25 1.09
CA ALA A 281 13.51 -8.38 2.54
C ALA A 281 14.70 -9.26 2.94
N HIS A 282 15.24 -9.03 4.14
CA HIS A 282 16.34 -9.82 4.66
C HIS A 282 15.96 -11.32 4.74
N PRO A 283 16.82 -12.26 4.33
CA PRO A 283 16.48 -13.70 4.29
C PRO A 283 15.86 -14.25 5.59
N LEU A 284 16.33 -13.79 6.75
CA LEU A 284 15.82 -14.21 8.07
C LEU A 284 14.44 -13.62 8.44
N GLN A 285 13.84 -12.83 7.57
CA GLN A 285 12.47 -12.31 7.74
C GLN A 285 11.45 -13.06 6.89
N LYS A 286 11.92 -13.86 5.95
CA LYS A 286 11.13 -14.50 4.92
C LYS A 286 10.59 -15.83 5.38
N ILE A 287 9.26 -15.94 5.45
CA ILE A 287 8.55 -17.17 5.77
C ILE A 287 8.05 -17.78 4.46
N PRO A 288 8.56 -18.92 4.03
CA PRO A 288 8.12 -19.58 2.79
C PRO A 288 6.61 -19.88 2.80
N VAL A 289 5.99 -19.78 1.64
CA VAL A 289 4.61 -20.29 1.46
C VAL A 289 4.63 -21.79 1.74
N GLY A 290 3.70 -22.28 2.58
CA GLY A 290 3.68 -23.68 3.03
C GLY A 290 4.61 -23.99 4.22
N ALA A 291 5.17 -22.98 4.86
CA ALA A 291 6.01 -23.19 6.04
C ALA A 291 5.26 -23.92 7.17
N THR A 292 5.89 -24.96 7.71
CA THR A 292 5.37 -25.68 8.87
C THR A 292 5.60 -24.89 10.16
N TYR A 293 4.95 -25.32 11.26
CA TYR A 293 5.23 -24.78 12.61
C TYR A 293 6.73 -24.71 12.92
N LYS A 294 7.47 -25.79 12.68
CA LYS A 294 8.92 -25.85 12.95
C LYS A 294 9.73 -24.88 12.11
N THR A 295 9.33 -24.71 10.86
CA THR A 295 9.97 -23.73 9.96
C THR A 295 9.74 -22.30 10.45
N ILE A 296 8.52 -21.97 10.87
CA ILE A 296 8.17 -20.65 11.41
C ILE A 296 8.93 -20.39 12.72
N GLU A 297 8.94 -21.38 13.63
CA GLU A 297 9.68 -21.31 14.89
C GLU A 297 11.17 -21.04 14.64
N PHE A 298 11.80 -21.80 13.76
CA PHE A 298 13.20 -21.62 13.39
C PHE A 298 13.48 -20.20 12.87
N ILE A 299 12.66 -19.71 11.92
CA ILE A 299 12.84 -18.36 11.34
C ILE A 299 12.70 -17.29 12.42
N VAL A 300 11.72 -17.40 13.31
CA VAL A 300 11.54 -16.41 14.38
C VAL A 300 12.68 -16.45 15.39
N GLU A 301 13.19 -17.63 15.76
CA GLU A 301 14.34 -17.73 16.67
C GLU A 301 15.62 -17.16 16.03
N GLU A 302 15.86 -17.41 14.74
CA GLU A 302 16.98 -16.79 14.03
C GLU A 302 16.77 -15.26 13.91
N ALA A 303 15.56 -14.81 13.61
CA ALA A 303 15.25 -13.37 13.57
C ALA A 303 15.45 -12.67 14.93
N LYS A 304 15.22 -13.35 16.04
CA LYS A 304 15.56 -12.84 17.39
C LYS A 304 17.05 -12.68 17.59
N LYS A 305 17.82 -13.69 17.20
CA LYS A 305 19.28 -13.72 17.35
C LYS A 305 19.95 -12.60 16.56
N TYR A 306 19.47 -12.33 15.34
CA TYR A 306 19.99 -11.32 14.44
C TYR A 306 19.14 -10.06 14.37
N TYR A 307 18.33 -9.78 15.39
CA TYR A 307 17.31 -8.72 15.37
C TYR A 307 17.88 -7.36 14.99
N GLY A 308 19.01 -6.97 15.56
CA GLY A 308 19.66 -5.67 15.25
C GLY A 308 20.19 -5.58 13.82
N GLU A 309 20.72 -6.67 13.28
CA GLU A 309 21.19 -6.74 11.89
C GLU A 309 20.02 -6.59 10.90
N ILE A 310 18.93 -7.30 11.16
CA ILE A 310 17.71 -7.21 10.37
C ILE A 310 17.14 -5.80 10.40
N LEU A 311 17.05 -5.16 11.56
CA LEU A 311 16.58 -3.77 11.65
C LEU A 311 17.46 -2.81 10.87
N LYS A 312 18.78 -2.96 10.96
CA LYS A 312 19.71 -2.16 10.18
C LYS A 312 19.46 -2.31 8.68
N TYR A 313 19.31 -3.55 8.22
CA TYR A 313 19.01 -3.84 6.82
C TYR A 313 17.68 -3.21 6.36
N GLN A 314 16.61 -3.34 7.16
CA GLN A 314 15.31 -2.70 6.87
C GLN A 314 15.45 -1.17 6.80
N TYR A 315 16.19 -0.58 7.73
CA TYR A 315 16.38 0.86 7.78
C TYR A 315 17.20 1.40 6.60
N GLU A 316 18.24 0.68 6.18
CA GLU A 316 19.02 1.02 4.98
C GLU A 316 18.15 0.98 3.71
N TYR A 317 17.20 0.05 3.64
CA TYR A 317 16.21 0.02 2.57
C TYR A 317 15.25 1.21 2.64
N LEU A 318 14.71 1.53 3.83
CA LEU A 318 13.84 2.68 4.04
C LEU A 318 14.52 4.00 3.67
N ASN A 319 15.82 4.15 3.95
CA ASN A 319 16.55 5.39 3.63
C ASN A 319 16.50 5.76 2.14
N LYS A 320 16.34 4.78 1.26
CA LYS A 320 16.15 5.00 -0.19
C LYS A 320 14.71 5.37 -0.55
N ARG A 321 13.79 5.22 0.38
CA ARG A 321 12.34 5.34 0.19
C ARG A 321 11.71 6.47 0.99
N TRP A 322 12.52 7.38 1.54
CA TRP A 322 12.00 8.61 2.10
C TRP A 322 11.47 9.53 1.00
N LEU A 323 10.20 9.92 1.10
CA LEU A 323 9.54 10.80 0.12
C LEU A 323 10.24 12.14 0.02
N ASP A 324 10.73 12.67 1.14
CA ASP A 324 11.47 13.93 1.23
C ASP A 324 12.69 13.95 0.30
N ASN A 325 13.39 12.82 0.16
CA ASN A 325 14.54 12.65 -0.71
C ASN A 325 14.17 12.32 -2.17
N ASN A 326 12.93 11.92 -2.42
CA ASN A 326 12.43 11.46 -3.72
C ASN A 326 11.32 12.35 -4.29
N LEU A 327 11.09 13.52 -3.73
CA LEU A 327 10.01 14.43 -4.13
C LEU A 327 10.12 14.86 -5.59
N GLN A 328 11.34 14.85 -6.14
CA GLN A 328 11.59 15.19 -7.54
C GLN A 328 10.81 14.30 -8.51
N SER A 329 10.65 13.01 -8.21
CA SER A 329 9.89 12.08 -9.04
C SER A 329 8.42 12.50 -9.18
N TYR A 330 7.81 12.98 -8.09
CA TYR A 330 6.46 13.57 -8.13
C TYR A 330 6.42 14.88 -8.90
N THR A 331 7.41 15.75 -8.70
CA THR A 331 7.51 17.02 -9.42
C THR A 331 7.63 16.80 -10.93
N ASP A 332 8.42 15.83 -11.36
CA ASP A 332 8.61 15.49 -12.78
C ASP A 332 7.35 14.84 -13.39
N PHE A 333 6.67 14.01 -12.62
CA PHE A 333 5.39 13.43 -13.04
C PHE A 333 4.32 14.52 -13.24
N LEU A 334 4.30 15.55 -12.39
CA LEU A 334 3.29 16.61 -12.40
C LEU A 334 3.57 17.76 -13.40
N LYS A 335 4.66 17.74 -14.11
CA LYS A 335 4.92 18.64 -15.26
C LYS A 335 4.14 18.17 -16.50
#